data_1cf9a87234d28423369330fe5960824a
#
_entry.id   1cf9a87234d28423369330fe5960824a
#
_cell.length_a   1.000
_cell.length_b   1.000
_cell.length_c   1.000
_cell.angle_alpha   90.00
_cell.angle_beta   90.00
_cell.angle_gamma   90.00
#
_symmetry.space_group_name_H-M   'P 1'
#
loop_
_entity.id
_entity.type
_entity.pdbx_description
1 polymer ?
#
loop_
_entity_poly.entity_id
_entity_poly.type
_entity_poly.pdbx_seq_one_letter_code
_entity_poly.pdbx_strand_id
1 'polypeptide(L)'
;MTLIIKEGVGAPMRTVEHTRQGEAAQVLTLREKPRRPAPGPGPGEVLVRLLVRPVHPGDLVGVEGMPGQPEQESEQQSEARVPGVEGMGVVESVGTDVHAPRPGQRVTVFPAPGTWSDFVVVPAALAVPVPDGVSDETAALMLVNPLTLRMLYRALEDALRGRKGPILQTAAGSSVGRLVSAAADRHGLELINLVRSTSGAEKVRALHPSQPVIATCDGDWQGQVRRHAGERGVQVVLDSVGGAMTLELSGLLADGGTLVSYGQLGSGTTPLEALPLVARGLTVRGVSILHWMSRTAEERAQDVAFAQDLAQSTPDLLQVAGSYDLADFKAAVEHARRPGKSGTVLLTTPLTADSGQGAAR
;
A
#
# COMPACT_ATOMS: atom_id res chain seq x y z
N MET A 1 -30.51 -30.12 -37.96
CA MET A 1 -29.60 -28.97 -38.24
C MET A 1 -29.49 -28.21 -36.94
N THR A 2 -28.47 -28.57 -36.12
CA THR A 2 -28.28 -28.05 -34.77
C THR A 2 -27.58 -26.69 -34.88
N LEU A 3 -28.27 -25.62 -34.47
CA LEU A 3 -27.67 -24.29 -34.36
C LEU A 3 -26.61 -24.33 -33.26
N ILE A 4 -25.34 -24.28 -33.64
CA ILE A 4 -24.24 -23.96 -32.72
C ILE A 4 -24.34 -22.46 -32.47
N ILE A 5 -24.87 -22.09 -31.31
CA ILE A 5 -24.77 -20.72 -30.77
C ILE A 5 -23.28 -20.49 -30.52
N LYS A 6 -22.60 -19.73 -31.36
CA LYS A 6 -21.28 -19.19 -31.06
C LYS A 6 -21.46 -18.27 -29.83
N GLU A 7 -21.00 -18.71 -28.69
CA GLU A 7 -20.78 -17.81 -27.55
C GLU A 7 -19.94 -16.63 -28.06
N GLY A 8 -20.48 -15.43 -27.89
CA GLY A 8 -19.79 -14.20 -28.29
C GLY A 8 -18.41 -14.14 -27.62
N VAL A 9 -17.36 -14.08 -28.44
CA VAL A 9 -15.99 -13.86 -27.95
C VAL A 9 -15.96 -12.47 -27.36
N GLY A 10 -16.15 -12.36 -26.03
CA GLY A 10 -15.99 -11.10 -25.33
C GLY A 10 -14.55 -10.60 -25.42
N ALA A 11 -14.33 -9.30 -25.12
CA ALA A 11 -12.99 -8.69 -25.16
C ALA A 11 -11.97 -9.51 -24.36
N PRO A 12 -10.72 -9.65 -24.83
CA PRO A 12 -9.69 -10.37 -24.11
C PRO A 12 -9.40 -9.71 -22.77
N MET A 13 -8.95 -10.51 -21.81
CA MET A 13 -8.47 -10.04 -20.50
C MET A 13 -7.08 -9.46 -20.64
N ARG A 14 -6.87 -8.27 -20.12
CA ARG A 14 -5.56 -7.62 -20.07
C ARG A 14 -4.84 -7.97 -18.77
N THR A 15 -3.53 -8.14 -18.84
CA THR A 15 -2.66 -8.42 -17.70
C THR A 15 -1.32 -7.74 -17.92
N VAL A 16 -0.80 -7.05 -16.92
CA VAL A 16 0.57 -6.54 -16.90
C VAL A 16 1.44 -7.59 -16.20
N GLU A 17 2.47 -8.06 -16.87
CA GLU A 17 3.29 -9.15 -16.35
C GLU A 17 4.78 -8.97 -16.65
N HIS A 18 5.64 -9.68 -15.90
CA HIS A 18 7.07 -9.78 -16.13
C HIS A 18 7.56 -11.22 -15.91
N THR A 19 8.65 -11.60 -16.59
CA THR A 19 9.28 -12.93 -16.48
C THR A 19 10.65 -12.86 -15.82
N ARG A 20 11.18 -11.67 -15.56
CA ARG A 20 12.45 -11.42 -14.87
C ARG A 20 12.34 -10.18 -14.00
N GLN A 21 13.18 -10.08 -13.00
CA GLN A 21 13.34 -8.85 -12.23
C GLN A 21 14.12 -7.81 -13.04
N GLY A 22 13.94 -6.54 -12.70
CA GLY A 22 14.61 -5.41 -13.32
C GLY A 22 13.76 -4.14 -13.30
N GLU A 23 14.27 -3.08 -13.90
CA GLU A 23 13.56 -1.79 -13.95
C GLU A 23 12.13 -1.97 -14.48
N ALA A 24 11.14 -1.59 -13.67
CA ALA A 24 9.72 -1.89 -13.93
C ALA A 24 9.26 -1.40 -15.32
N ALA A 25 9.71 -0.21 -15.77
CA ALA A 25 9.35 0.32 -17.08
C ALA A 25 9.89 -0.53 -18.25
N GLN A 26 10.95 -1.30 -18.03
CA GLN A 26 11.62 -2.12 -19.05
C GLN A 26 11.13 -3.58 -19.04
N VAL A 27 10.87 -4.16 -17.85
CA VAL A 27 10.54 -5.57 -17.73
C VAL A 27 9.05 -5.87 -17.77
N LEU A 28 8.20 -4.88 -17.41
CA LEU A 28 6.76 -5.03 -17.45
C LEU A 28 6.21 -4.96 -18.89
N THR A 29 5.31 -5.85 -19.21
CA THR A 29 4.63 -5.93 -20.52
C THR A 29 3.13 -6.15 -20.33
N LEU A 30 2.31 -5.48 -21.17
CA LEU A 30 0.89 -5.77 -21.27
C LEU A 30 0.68 -7.00 -22.13
N ARG A 31 -0.15 -7.93 -21.68
CA ARG A 31 -0.58 -9.12 -22.41
C ARG A 31 -2.09 -9.19 -22.47
N GLU A 32 -2.59 -9.69 -23.57
CA GLU A 32 -3.98 -10.07 -23.73
C GLU A 32 -4.10 -11.60 -23.63
N LYS A 33 -5.02 -12.04 -22.78
CA LYS A 33 -5.31 -13.46 -22.52
C LYS A 33 -6.79 -13.73 -22.80
N PRO A 34 -7.23 -14.99 -22.96
CA PRO A 34 -8.67 -15.31 -23.03
C PRO A 34 -9.45 -14.66 -21.88
N ARG A 35 -10.68 -14.23 -22.15
CA ARG A 35 -11.51 -13.33 -21.29
C ARG A 35 -11.62 -13.74 -19.82
N ARG A 36 -11.43 -15.01 -19.45
CA ARG A 36 -11.53 -15.48 -18.07
C ARG A 36 -10.36 -16.35 -17.69
N PRO A 37 -9.87 -16.25 -16.43
CA PRO A 37 -9.00 -17.29 -15.91
C PRO A 37 -9.70 -18.64 -16.02
N ALA A 38 -9.05 -19.61 -16.61
CA ALA A 38 -9.54 -20.97 -16.66
C ALA A 38 -8.58 -21.86 -15.84
N PRO A 39 -9.09 -22.63 -14.88
CA PRO A 39 -10.47 -22.78 -14.42
C PRO A 39 -10.99 -21.54 -13.66
N GLY A 40 -12.34 -21.37 -13.59
CA GLY A 40 -12.98 -20.34 -12.76
C GLY A 40 -12.68 -20.53 -11.24
N PRO A 41 -13.33 -19.72 -10.36
CA PRO A 41 -13.09 -19.80 -8.93
C PRO A 41 -13.43 -21.19 -8.38
N GLY A 42 -12.52 -21.76 -7.58
CA GLY A 42 -12.69 -23.01 -6.88
C GLY A 42 -13.59 -22.87 -5.63
N PRO A 43 -13.75 -23.96 -4.86
CA PRO A 43 -14.51 -23.93 -3.61
C PRO A 43 -13.95 -22.87 -2.66
N GLY A 44 -14.82 -22.02 -2.08
CA GLY A 44 -14.43 -20.95 -1.17
C GLY A 44 -13.80 -19.73 -1.84
N GLU A 45 -13.69 -19.68 -3.16
CA GLU A 45 -13.07 -18.58 -3.91
C GLU A 45 -14.09 -17.75 -4.68
N VAL A 46 -13.70 -16.52 -5.01
CA VAL A 46 -14.47 -15.60 -5.89
C VAL A 46 -13.61 -15.11 -7.02
N LEU A 47 -14.20 -14.95 -8.20
CA LEU A 47 -13.63 -14.24 -9.34
C LEU A 47 -14.09 -12.79 -9.25
N VAL A 48 -13.14 -11.86 -9.18
CA VAL A 48 -13.40 -10.42 -9.14
C VAL A 48 -12.94 -9.79 -10.44
N ARG A 49 -13.83 -9.04 -11.08
CA ARG A 49 -13.50 -8.16 -12.18
C ARG A 49 -13.02 -6.83 -11.60
N LEU A 50 -11.73 -6.55 -11.77
CA LEU A 50 -11.07 -5.39 -11.20
C LEU A 50 -11.36 -4.13 -12.03
N LEU A 51 -11.73 -3.06 -11.34
CA LEU A 51 -12.00 -1.75 -11.91
C LEU A 51 -10.89 -0.76 -11.61
N VAL A 52 -10.40 -0.76 -10.36
CA VAL A 52 -9.37 0.18 -9.89
C VAL A 52 -8.37 -0.56 -9.01
N ARG A 53 -7.08 -0.33 -9.24
CA ARG A 53 -5.97 -0.90 -8.45
C ARG A 53 -4.87 0.12 -8.23
N PRO A 54 -4.30 0.20 -7.01
CA PRO A 54 -3.20 1.11 -6.73
C PRO A 54 -1.88 0.61 -7.30
N VAL A 55 -0.96 1.56 -7.48
CA VAL A 55 0.47 1.30 -7.69
C VAL A 55 1.17 1.58 -6.36
N HIS A 56 1.38 0.53 -5.57
CA HIS A 56 2.10 0.64 -4.31
C HIS A 56 3.63 0.54 -4.53
N PRO A 57 4.46 1.17 -3.68
CA PRO A 57 5.91 0.96 -3.73
C PRO A 57 6.31 -0.52 -3.61
N GLY A 58 5.58 -1.30 -2.79
CA GLY A 58 5.80 -2.73 -2.62
C GLY A 58 5.61 -3.55 -3.89
N ASP A 59 4.68 -3.15 -4.77
CA ASP A 59 4.48 -3.81 -6.08
C ASP A 59 5.73 -3.66 -6.94
N LEU A 60 6.33 -2.46 -6.93
CA LEU A 60 7.55 -2.17 -7.70
C LEU A 60 8.77 -2.89 -7.14
N VAL A 61 8.89 -3.02 -5.82
CA VAL A 61 9.94 -3.84 -5.19
C VAL A 61 9.82 -5.31 -5.62
N GLY A 62 8.60 -5.84 -5.73
CA GLY A 62 8.37 -7.20 -6.23
C GLY A 62 8.84 -7.40 -7.67
N VAL A 63 8.70 -6.37 -8.53
CA VAL A 63 9.15 -6.38 -9.92
C VAL A 63 10.66 -6.18 -10.03
N GLU A 64 11.24 -5.30 -9.24
CA GLU A 64 12.64 -4.87 -9.38
C GLU A 64 13.62 -5.69 -8.57
N GLY A 65 13.12 -6.43 -7.58
CA GLY A 65 13.94 -7.12 -6.62
C GLY A 65 14.29 -6.25 -5.40
N MET A 66 14.76 -6.89 -4.34
CA MET A 66 15.18 -6.18 -3.13
C MET A 66 16.59 -5.61 -3.33
N PRO A 67 16.82 -4.34 -2.99
CA PRO A 67 18.16 -3.76 -3.07
C PRO A 67 19.19 -4.58 -2.29
N GLY A 68 20.32 -4.90 -2.94
CA GLY A 68 21.42 -5.64 -2.32
C GLY A 68 21.27 -7.17 -2.30
N GLN A 69 20.18 -7.70 -2.83
CA GLN A 69 20.11 -9.13 -3.13
C GLN A 69 20.69 -9.38 -4.53
N PRO A 70 21.50 -10.43 -4.71
CA PRO A 70 21.93 -10.83 -6.04
C PRO A 70 20.68 -11.11 -6.89
N GLU A 71 20.72 -10.70 -8.17
CA GLU A 71 19.70 -11.13 -9.13
C GLU A 71 19.57 -12.65 -8.99
N GLN A 72 18.40 -13.10 -8.57
CA GLN A 72 18.15 -14.52 -8.51
C GLN A 72 18.06 -15.01 -9.97
N GLU A 73 19.16 -15.42 -10.54
CA GLU A 73 19.20 -16.28 -11.71
C GLU A 73 18.60 -17.63 -11.32
N SER A 74 17.32 -17.68 -11.00
CA SER A 74 16.66 -18.95 -10.81
C SER A 74 16.18 -19.41 -12.18
N GLU A 75 16.54 -20.62 -12.54
CA GLU A 75 15.95 -21.36 -13.68
C GLU A 75 14.42 -21.44 -13.62
N GLN A 76 13.82 -21.07 -12.47
CA GLN A 76 12.38 -20.91 -12.23
C GLN A 76 11.78 -19.59 -12.74
N GLN A 77 12.55 -18.71 -13.38
CA GLN A 77 12.07 -17.43 -13.95
C GLN A 77 11.22 -17.58 -15.24
N SER A 78 10.86 -18.79 -15.64
CA SER A 78 10.05 -19.02 -16.84
C SER A 78 8.56 -18.69 -16.66
N GLU A 79 8.07 -18.59 -15.43
CA GLU A 79 6.65 -18.27 -15.18
C GLU A 79 6.42 -16.75 -15.09
N ALA A 80 5.46 -16.26 -15.87
CA ALA A 80 5.05 -14.87 -15.86
C ALA A 80 4.43 -14.51 -14.49
N ARG A 81 4.90 -13.43 -13.87
CA ARG A 81 4.39 -12.87 -12.61
C ARG A 81 3.62 -11.59 -12.88
N VAL A 82 2.47 -11.45 -12.23
CA VAL A 82 1.62 -10.27 -12.32
C VAL A 82 1.77 -9.47 -11.03
N PRO A 83 2.15 -8.18 -11.10
CA PRO A 83 2.25 -7.32 -9.92
C PRO A 83 0.90 -6.99 -9.31
N GLY A 84 0.95 -6.31 -8.16
CA GLY A 84 -0.21 -5.81 -7.44
C GLY A 84 -0.72 -6.78 -6.39
N VAL A 85 -1.16 -6.22 -5.26
CA VAL A 85 -1.65 -6.98 -4.10
C VAL A 85 -3.00 -6.50 -3.60
N GLU A 86 -3.48 -5.36 -4.08
CA GLU A 86 -4.74 -4.72 -3.70
C GLU A 86 -5.49 -4.25 -4.94
N GLY A 87 -6.81 -4.29 -4.90
CA GLY A 87 -7.65 -3.74 -5.95
C GLY A 87 -9.12 -3.75 -5.59
N MET A 88 -9.86 -2.82 -6.16
CA MET A 88 -11.32 -2.72 -6.08
C MET A 88 -11.95 -3.25 -7.37
N GLY A 89 -13.05 -3.97 -7.22
CA GLY A 89 -13.78 -4.50 -8.35
C GLY A 89 -15.18 -4.99 -7.99
N VAL A 90 -15.75 -5.74 -8.92
CA VAL A 90 -17.09 -6.35 -8.78
C VAL A 90 -16.95 -7.86 -8.85
N VAL A 91 -17.60 -8.57 -7.94
CA VAL A 91 -17.66 -10.03 -7.96
C VAL A 91 -18.36 -10.48 -9.24
N GLU A 92 -17.65 -11.19 -10.11
CA GLU A 92 -18.15 -11.70 -11.39
C GLU A 92 -18.85 -13.06 -11.20
N SER A 93 -18.19 -13.96 -10.42
CA SER A 93 -18.73 -15.28 -10.08
C SER A 93 -18.13 -15.78 -8.77
N VAL A 94 -18.79 -16.75 -8.18
CA VAL A 94 -18.37 -17.38 -6.93
C VAL A 94 -18.24 -18.89 -7.12
N GLY A 95 -17.30 -19.49 -6.40
CA GLY A 95 -17.16 -20.93 -6.31
C GLY A 95 -18.20 -21.57 -5.39
N THR A 96 -18.15 -22.90 -5.27
CA THR A 96 -18.97 -23.62 -4.29
C THR A 96 -18.59 -23.18 -2.87
N ASP A 97 -19.54 -23.34 -1.94
CA ASP A 97 -19.37 -23.01 -0.50
C ASP A 97 -19.14 -21.53 -0.18
N VAL A 98 -19.35 -20.61 -1.16
CA VAL A 98 -19.30 -19.18 -0.93
C VAL A 98 -20.73 -18.63 -0.72
N HIS A 99 -20.98 -18.12 0.49
CA HIS A 99 -22.26 -17.48 0.83
C HIS A 99 -22.22 -15.96 0.69
N ALA A 100 -21.04 -15.37 0.85
CA ALA A 100 -20.73 -13.95 0.66
C ALA A 100 -19.24 -13.80 0.28
N PRO A 101 -18.88 -12.76 -0.53
CA PRO A 101 -19.77 -11.82 -1.21
C PRO A 101 -20.54 -12.46 -2.37
N ARG A 102 -21.57 -11.76 -2.89
CA ARG A 102 -22.43 -12.24 -4.00
C ARG A 102 -21.98 -11.66 -5.33
N PRO A 103 -22.27 -12.32 -6.46
CA PRO A 103 -22.10 -11.74 -7.80
C PRO A 103 -22.77 -10.36 -7.92
N GLY A 104 -22.10 -9.40 -8.55
CA GLY A 104 -22.51 -8.01 -8.65
C GLY A 104 -22.11 -7.13 -7.46
N GLN A 105 -21.65 -7.68 -6.35
CA GLN A 105 -21.24 -6.92 -5.18
C GLN A 105 -19.88 -6.26 -5.40
N ARG A 106 -19.75 -4.99 -4.99
CA ARG A 106 -18.49 -4.25 -4.97
C ARG A 106 -17.62 -4.71 -3.83
N VAL A 107 -16.38 -5.02 -4.11
CA VAL A 107 -15.40 -5.51 -3.12
C VAL A 107 -14.03 -4.88 -3.34
N THR A 108 -13.27 -4.72 -2.26
CA THR A 108 -11.82 -4.52 -2.30
C THR A 108 -11.15 -5.81 -1.89
N VAL A 109 -10.15 -6.25 -2.64
CA VAL A 109 -9.41 -7.49 -2.38
C VAL A 109 -8.02 -7.19 -1.84
N PHE A 110 -7.66 -7.87 -0.73
CA PHE A 110 -6.31 -7.83 -0.13
C PHE A 110 -6.14 -8.95 0.92
N PRO A 111 -4.98 -9.63 0.99
CA PRO A 111 -3.94 -9.68 -0.05
C PRO A 111 -4.41 -10.48 -1.28
N ALA A 112 -4.19 -9.92 -2.45
CA ALA A 112 -4.62 -10.50 -3.72
C ALA A 112 -3.48 -10.39 -4.75
N PRO A 113 -2.55 -11.35 -4.81
CA PRO A 113 -1.47 -11.32 -5.79
C PRO A 113 -2.02 -11.29 -7.22
N GLY A 114 -1.46 -10.39 -8.05
CA GLY A 114 -1.81 -10.32 -9.47
C GLY A 114 -2.92 -9.33 -9.81
N THR A 115 -3.13 -8.28 -9.01
CA THR A 115 -4.19 -7.30 -9.28
C THR A 115 -3.93 -6.38 -10.47
N TRP A 116 -2.71 -6.34 -11.05
CA TRP A 116 -2.50 -5.59 -12.30
C TRP A 116 -3.02 -6.35 -13.51
N SER A 117 -4.26 -6.79 -13.41
CA SER A 117 -5.02 -7.52 -14.44
C SER A 117 -6.50 -7.11 -14.41
N ASP A 118 -7.25 -7.48 -15.43
CA ASP A 118 -8.71 -7.20 -15.47
C ASP A 118 -9.50 -8.12 -14.52
N PHE A 119 -8.94 -9.29 -14.13
CA PHE A 119 -9.59 -10.24 -13.22
C PHE A 119 -8.59 -10.85 -12.25
N VAL A 120 -9.08 -11.20 -11.07
CA VAL A 120 -8.33 -11.96 -10.06
C VAL A 120 -9.24 -12.98 -9.38
N VAL A 121 -8.70 -14.16 -9.07
CA VAL A 121 -9.34 -15.15 -8.20
C VAL A 121 -8.74 -15.04 -6.82
N VAL A 122 -9.59 -14.93 -5.81
CA VAL A 122 -9.16 -14.81 -4.41
C VAL A 122 -10.07 -15.63 -3.49
N PRO A 123 -9.58 -16.06 -2.31
CA PRO A 123 -10.46 -16.57 -1.24
C PRO A 123 -11.55 -15.54 -0.92
N ALA A 124 -12.80 -15.98 -0.80
CA ALA A 124 -13.94 -15.10 -0.50
C ALA A 124 -13.74 -14.25 0.77
N ALA A 125 -13.03 -14.80 1.77
CA ALA A 125 -12.70 -14.10 3.02
C ALA A 125 -11.75 -12.88 2.83
N LEU A 126 -11.09 -12.76 1.68
CA LEU A 126 -10.19 -11.66 1.34
C LEU A 126 -10.84 -10.63 0.40
N ALA A 127 -12.10 -10.87 0.00
CA ALA A 127 -12.91 -9.95 -0.77
C ALA A 127 -13.82 -9.15 0.18
N VAL A 128 -13.33 -8.00 0.62
CA VAL A 128 -13.99 -7.14 1.62
C VAL A 128 -15.06 -6.28 0.93
N PRO A 129 -16.33 -6.32 1.36
CA PRO A 129 -17.37 -5.49 0.80
C PRO A 129 -17.05 -3.99 0.91
N VAL A 130 -17.27 -3.27 -0.17
CA VAL A 130 -17.14 -1.80 -0.19
C VAL A 130 -18.40 -1.20 0.45
N PRO A 131 -18.27 -0.34 1.46
CA PRO A 131 -19.41 0.32 2.08
C PRO A 131 -20.15 1.24 1.09
N ASP A 132 -21.45 1.42 1.31
CA ASP A 132 -22.27 2.33 0.51
C ASP A 132 -21.73 3.77 0.59
N GLY A 133 -21.78 4.48 -0.53
CA GLY A 133 -21.31 5.86 -0.64
C GLY A 133 -19.79 6.02 -0.83
N VAL A 134 -19.00 4.98 -0.65
CA VAL A 134 -17.55 5.02 -0.93
C VAL A 134 -17.31 4.90 -2.43
N SER A 135 -16.53 5.84 -3.01
CA SER A 135 -16.16 5.82 -4.43
C SER A 135 -15.25 4.64 -4.77
N ASP A 136 -15.17 4.25 -6.04
CA ASP A 136 -14.30 3.16 -6.50
C ASP A 136 -12.82 3.45 -6.24
N GLU A 137 -12.42 4.71 -6.40
CA GLU A 137 -11.05 5.18 -6.17
C GLU A 137 -10.68 5.11 -4.68
N THR A 138 -11.57 5.57 -3.79
CA THR A 138 -11.39 5.47 -2.33
C THR A 138 -11.36 4.01 -1.91
N ALA A 139 -12.26 3.18 -2.44
CA ALA A 139 -12.32 1.75 -2.15
C ALA A 139 -11.05 1.01 -2.56
N ALA A 140 -10.43 1.39 -3.70
CA ALA A 140 -9.16 0.81 -4.14
C ALA A 140 -7.98 1.10 -3.20
N LEU A 141 -8.10 2.08 -2.31
CA LEU A 141 -7.08 2.48 -1.32
C LEU A 141 -7.47 2.10 0.10
N MET A 142 -8.57 1.37 0.28
CA MET A 142 -9.22 1.18 1.56
C MET A 142 -8.47 0.24 2.50
N LEU A 143 -7.64 -0.69 1.99
CA LEU A 143 -7.05 -1.73 2.84
C LEU A 143 -5.56 -1.53 3.14
N VAL A 144 -4.66 -1.57 2.17
CA VAL A 144 -3.21 -1.63 2.42
C VAL A 144 -2.71 -0.50 3.32
N ASN A 145 -3.03 0.75 3.01
CA ASN A 145 -2.54 1.90 3.77
C ASN A 145 -3.19 2.02 5.16
N PRO A 146 -4.53 1.89 5.33
CA PRO A 146 -5.17 1.87 6.64
C PRO A 146 -4.74 0.69 7.52
N LEU A 147 -4.58 -0.51 6.96
CA LEU A 147 -4.08 -1.66 7.70
C LEU A 147 -2.62 -1.47 8.13
N THR A 148 -1.79 -0.85 7.27
CA THR A 148 -0.42 -0.46 7.64
C THR A 148 -0.43 0.51 8.81
N LEU A 149 -1.30 1.53 8.82
CA LEU A 149 -1.48 2.43 9.95
C LEU A 149 -1.81 1.65 11.24
N ARG A 150 -2.74 0.69 11.19
CA ARG A 150 -3.10 -0.14 12.35
C ARG A 150 -1.90 -0.92 12.88
N MET A 151 -1.09 -1.49 12.00
CA MET A 151 0.13 -2.22 12.40
C MET A 151 1.18 -1.29 13.00
N LEU A 152 1.34 -0.08 12.46
CA LEU A 152 2.24 0.94 13.02
C LEU A 152 1.77 1.42 14.39
N TYR A 153 0.46 1.56 14.62
CA TYR A 153 -0.10 1.90 15.92
C TYR A 153 0.26 0.87 16.98
N ARG A 154 0.06 -0.42 16.70
CA ARG A 154 0.47 -1.50 17.62
C ARG A 154 1.98 -1.47 17.89
N ALA A 155 2.78 -1.20 16.85
CA ALA A 155 4.22 -1.08 17.03
C ALA A 155 4.61 0.13 17.91
N LEU A 156 3.87 1.25 17.80
CA LEU A 156 4.03 2.42 18.67
C LEU A 156 3.65 2.10 20.13
N GLU A 157 2.51 1.48 20.34
CA GLU A 157 2.05 1.07 21.68
C GLU A 157 3.07 0.15 22.36
N ASP A 158 3.56 -0.86 21.63
CA ASP A 158 4.60 -1.77 22.10
C ASP A 158 5.91 -1.04 22.44
N ALA A 159 6.34 -0.11 21.58
CA ALA A 159 7.59 0.63 21.76
C ALA A 159 7.50 1.63 22.92
N LEU A 160 6.39 2.33 23.03
CA LEU A 160 6.18 3.32 24.10
C LEU A 160 5.88 2.68 25.45
N ARG A 161 5.32 1.47 25.51
CA ARG A 161 4.99 0.75 26.76
C ARG A 161 4.19 1.61 27.76
N GLY A 162 3.22 2.37 27.26
CA GLY A 162 2.40 3.31 28.03
C GLY A 162 3.09 4.66 28.37
N ARG A 163 4.36 4.86 27.99
CA ARG A 163 5.05 6.16 28.12
C ARG A 163 4.56 7.11 27.03
N LYS A 164 4.64 8.41 27.27
CA LYS A 164 4.44 9.46 26.27
C LYS A 164 5.80 10.05 25.88
N GLY A 165 5.95 10.44 24.63
CA GLY A 165 7.14 11.13 24.17
C GLY A 165 7.15 11.36 22.66
N PRO A 166 8.11 12.17 22.19
CA PRO A 166 8.21 12.54 20.79
C PRO A 166 8.38 11.33 19.87
N ILE A 167 7.57 11.30 18.82
CA ILE A 167 7.62 10.34 17.72
C ILE A 167 8.11 11.09 16.49
N LEU A 168 9.04 10.52 15.75
CA LEU A 168 9.55 11.07 14.50
C LEU A 168 9.11 10.18 13.36
N GLN A 169 8.50 10.74 12.30
CA GLN A 169 8.22 9.96 11.10
C GLN A 169 8.95 10.51 9.87
N THR A 170 9.44 9.62 9.01
CA THR A 170 9.93 9.97 7.67
C THR A 170 8.80 9.96 6.64
N ALA A 171 9.04 10.59 5.50
CA ALA A 171 8.11 10.63 4.37
C ALA A 171 6.67 11.04 4.77
N ALA A 172 6.51 12.03 5.63
CA ALA A 172 5.21 12.48 6.15
C ALA A 172 4.21 12.89 5.06
N GLY A 173 4.66 13.27 3.86
CA GLY A 173 3.82 13.55 2.70
C GLY A 173 3.34 12.31 1.93
N SER A 174 3.78 11.10 2.27
CA SER A 174 3.33 9.86 1.65
C SER A 174 1.90 9.49 2.10
N SER A 175 1.27 8.53 1.40
CA SER A 175 -0.08 8.08 1.75
C SER A 175 -0.16 7.58 3.20
N VAL A 176 0.77 6.72 3.65
CA VAL A 176 0.80 6.25 5.04
C VAL A 176 1.21 7.37 6.00
N GLY A 177 2.21 8.20 5.64
CA GLY A 177 2.67 9.30 6.50
C GLY A 177 1.55 10.30 6.82
N ARG A 178 0.67 10.59 5.88
CA ARG A 178 -0.51 11.45 6.09
C ARG A 178 -1.54 10.80 7.02
N LEU A 179 -1.76 9.50 6.89
CA LEU A 179 -2.62 8.75 7.83
C LEU A 179 -2.05 8.78 9.25
N VAL A 180 -0.73 8.63 9.41
CA VAL A 180 -0.06 8.73 10.71
C VAL A 180 -0.21 10.14 11.28
N SER A 181 -0.03 11.20 10.48
CA SER A 181 -0.22 12.58 10.92
C SER A 181 -1.66 12.87 11.38
N ALA A 182 -2.65 12.44 10.59
CA ALA A 182 -4.07 12.62 10.93
C ALA A 182 -4.44 11.86 12.22
N ALA A 183 -3.90 10.66 12.37
CA ALA A 183 -4.09 9.86 13.56
C ALA A 183 -3.38 10.48 14.79
N ALA A 184 -2.20 11.08 14.63
CA ALA A 184 -1.51 11.79 15.69
C ALA A 184 -2.31 13.00 16.19
N ASP A 185 -2.90 13.79 15.30
CA ASP A 185 -3.80 14.89 15.67
C ASP A 185 -5.00 14.38 16.49
N ARG A 186 -5.64 13.29 16.01
CA ARG A 186 -6.83 12.73 16.68
C ARG A 186 -6.54 12.18 18.08
N HIS A 187 -5.33 11.60 18.27
CA HIS A 187 -4.95 10.95 19.54
C HIS A 187 -4.01 11.77 20.41
N GLY A 188 -3.68 13.00 20.01
CA GLY A 188 -2.81 13.90 20.77
C GLY A 188 -1.39 13.34 20.90
N LEU A 189 -0.83 12.69 19.87
CA LEU A 189 0.54 12.20 19.87
C LEU A 189 1.51 13.34 19.52
N GLU A 190 2.65 13.35 20.18
CA GLU A 190 3.74 14.31 19.93
C GLU A 190 4.52 13.88 18.67
N LEU A 191 3.98 14.18 17.48
CA LEU A 191 4.56 13.76 16.20
C LEU A 191 5.40 14.87 15.57
N ILE A 192 6.62 14.53 15.16
CA ILE A 192 7.53 15.36 14.36
C ILE A 192 7.57 14.75 12.96
N ASN A 193 7.32 15.57 11.95
CA ASN A 193 7.20 15.15 10.56
C ASN A 193 8.46 15.48 9.76
N LEU A 194 9.09 14.50 9.13
CA LEU A 194 10.15 14.73 8.17
C LEU A 194 9.63 14.59 6.74
N VAL A 195 9.98 15.56 5.93
CA VAL A 195 9.77 15.55 4.47
C VAL A 195 11.08 15.93 3.77
N ARG A 196 11.21 15.56 2.50
CA ARG A 196 12.46 15.78 1.76
C ARG A 196 12.70 17.25 1.39
N SER A 197 11.65 18.02 1.09
CA SER A 197 11.75 19.37 0.52
C SER A 197 10.93 20.40 1.26
N THR A 198 11.29 21.66 1.13
CA THR A 198 10.56 22.82 1.68
C THR A 198 9.12 22.87 1.18
N SER A 199 8.88 22.65 -0.12
CA SER A 199 7.52 22.60 -0.68
C SER A 199 6.69 21.43 -0.12
N GLY A 200 7.32 20.31 0.20
CA GLY A 200 6.68 19.21 0.91
C GLY A 200 6.31 19.60 2.34
N ALA A 201 7.17 20.34 3.02
CA ALA A 201 6.91 20.83 4.38
C ALA A 201 5.73 21.80 4.42
N GLU A 202 5.62 22.71 3.47
CA GLU A 202 4.49 23.65 3.36
C GLU A 202 3.16 22.90 3.20
N LYS A 203 3.11 21.88 2.34
CA LYS A 203 1.91 21.06 2.13
C LYS A 203 1.48 20.32 3.41
N VAL A 204 2.42 19.70 4.13
CA VAL A 204 2.10 18.95 5.35
C VAL A 204 1.71 19.91 6.48
N ARG A 205 2.38 21.07 6.64
CA ARG A 205 1.99 22.10 7.62
C ARG A 205 0.59 22.65 7.39
N ALA A 206 0.19 22.82 6.14
CA ALA A 206 -1.16 23.29 5.81
C ALA A 206 -2.25 22.30 6.26
N LEU A 207 -1.95 21.01 6.25
CA LEU A 207 -2.88 19.96 6.69
C LEU A 207 -2.84 19.71 8.20
N HIS A 208 -1.66 19.85 8.82
CA HIS A 208 -1.38 19.54 10.23
C HIS A 208 -0.65 20.71 10.92
N PRO A 209 -1.31 21.88 11.12
CA PRO A 209 -0.65 23.09 11.62
C PRO A 209 -0.13 22.97 13.05
N SER A 210 -0.65 22.03 13.83
CA SER A 210 -0.22 21.77 15.21
C SER A 210 1.07 20.94 15.31
N GLN A 211 1.50 20.29 14.21
CA GLN A 211 2.62 19.36 14.22
C GLN A 211 3.88 20.03 13.66
N PRO A 212 5.05 19.84 14.28
CA PRO A 212 6.33 20.23 13.69
C PRO A 212 6.56 19.49 12.35
N VAL A 213 6.93 20.25 11.32
CA VAL A 213 7.28 19.69 9.99
C VAL A 213 8.63 20.26 9.57
N ILE A 214 9.59 19.37 9.33
CA ILE A 214 10.98 19.69 9.04
C ILE A 214 11.33 19.14 7.66
N ALA A 215 12.00 19.96 6.84
CA ALA A 215 12.52 19.54 5.54
C ALA A 215 13.96 19.04 5.70
N THR A 216 14.27 17.82 5.26
CA THR A 216 15.62 17.25 5.36
C THR A 216 16.62 17.87 4.38
N CYS A 217 16.16 18.70 3.43
CA CYS A 217 17.07 19.53 2.63
C CYS A 217 17.65 20.71 3.43
N ASP A 218 17.15 21.04 4.62
CA ASP A 218 17.73 22.05 5.48
C ASP A 218 19.00 21.49 6.15
N GLY A 219 20.09 22.28 6.16
CA GLY A 219 21.38 21.84 6.69
C GLY A 219 21.38 21.51 8.17
N ASP A 220 20.44 22.05 8.97
CA ASP A 220 20.30 21.80 10.41
C ASP A 220 19.01 21.04 10.77
N TRP A 221 18.51 20.18 9.88
CA TRP A 221 17.26 19.44 10.15
C TRP A 221 17.32 18.57 11.40
N GLN A 222 18.46 17.95 11.69
CA GLN A 222 18.67 17.15 12.90
C GLN A 222 18.64 18.01 14.17
N GLY A 223 19.24 19.19 14.14
CA GLY A 223 19.15 20.15 15.24
C GLY A 223 17.72 20.63 15.46
N GLN A 224 16.93 20.83 14.40
CA GLN A 224 15.49 21.12 14.53
C GLN A 224 14.74 19.98 15.20
N VAL A 225 14.99 18.72 14.80
CA VAL A 225 14.36 17.56 15.47
C VAL A 225 14.69 17.55 16.96
N ARG A 226 15.96 17.72 17.33
CA ARG A 226 16.38 17.74 18.75
C ARG A 226 15.69 18.86 19.55
N ARG A 227 15.54 20.05 18.96
CA ARG A 227 14.81 21.17 19.61
C ARG A 227 13.33 20.83 19.87
N HIS A 228 12.67 20.21 18.91
CA HIS A 228 11.26 19.81 19.08
C HIS A 228 11.09 18.61 20.02
N ALA A 229 12.03 17.66 20.01
CA ALA A 229 12.00 16.52 20.91
C ALA A 229 12.30 16.91 22.37
N GLY A 230 13.03 18.01 22.59
CA GLY A 230 13.43 18.49 23.92
C GLY A 230 14.31 17.49 24.68
N GLU A 231 14.36 17.62 25.99
CA GLU A 231 15.21 16.78 26.87
C GLU A 231 14.83 15.29 26.84
N ARG A 232 13.56 14.96 26.52
CA ARG A 232 13.10 13.57 26.43
C ARG A 232 13.67 12.82 25.22
N GLY A 233 14.12 13.53 24.20
CA GLY A 233 14.58 12.96 22.95
C GLY A 233 13.48 12.22 22.18
N VAL A 234 13.79 11.72 20.99
CA VAL A 234 12.86 10.94 20.16
C VAL A 234 12.72 9.54 20.73
N GLN A 235 11.51 9.15 21.14
CA GLN A 235 11.25 7.83 21.72
C GLN A 235 11.05 6.75 20.64
N VAL A 236 10.39 7.11 19.55
CA VAL A 236 10.13 6.20 18.44
C VAL A 236 10.35 6.92 17.10
N VAL A 237 11.05 6.25 16.22
CA VAL A 237 11.16 6.65 14.81
C VAL A 237 10.31 5.70 13.96
N LEU A 238 9.44 6.24 13.12
CA LEU A 238 8.73 5.52 12.05
C LEU A 238 9.44 5.80 10.73
N ASP A 239 10.17 4.83 10.23
CA ASP A 239 10.98 4.98 9.01
C ASP A 239 10.45 4.16 7.84
N SER A 240 10.08 4.85 6.75
CA SER A 240 9.75 4.25 5.45
C SER A 240 10.76 4.58 4.36
N VAL A 241 11.81 5.32 4.68
CA VAL A 241 12.83 5.74 3.72
C VAL A 241 13.97 4.73 3.63
N GLY A 242 14.48 4.27 4.77
CA GLY A 242 15.61 3.34 4.77
C GLY A 242 16.91 3.97 4.28
N GLY A 243 17.88 3.12 3.91
CA GLY A 243 19.17 3.55 3.39
C GLY A 243 19.99 4.33 4.42
N ALA A 244 20.81 5.28 3.97
CA ALA A 244 21.64 6.11 4.84
C ALA A 244 20.85 6.93 5.86
N MET A 245 19.60 7.30 5.55
CA MET A 245 18.72 8.04 6.45
C MET A 245 18.50 7.30 7.77
N THR A 246 18.37 5.98 7.76
CA THR A 246 18.15 5.18 8.98
C THR A 246 19.27 5.34 9.99
N LEU A 247 20.53 5.46 9.53
CA LEU A 247 21.66 5.72 10.43
C LEU A 247 21.53 7.08 11.13
N GLU A 248 21.22 8.12 10.36
CA GLU A 248 21.01 9.47 10.90
C GLU A 248 19.84 9.51 11.91
N LEU A 249 18.74 8.81 11.58
CA LEU A 249 17.58 8.71 12.46
C LEU A 249 17.89 7.96 13.77
N SER A 250 18.70 6.90 13.71
CA SER A 250 19.13 6.17 14.91
C SER A 250 19.91 7.06 15.89
N GLY A 251 20.68 8.02 15.37
CA GLY A 251 21.39 9.03 16.15
C GLY A 251 20.49 10.04 16.88
N LEU A 252 19.22 10.17 16.46
CA LEU A 252 18.23 11.06 17.08
C LEU A 252 17.38 10.39 18.17
N LEU A 253 17.38 9.06 18.25
CA LEU A 253 16.64 8.33 19.28
C LEU A 253 17.14 8.69 20.67
N ALA A 254 16.28 8.68 21.64
CA ALA A 254 16.64 8.65 23.07
C ALA A 254 17.20 7.28 23.46
N ASP A 255 17.86 7.18 24.59
CA ASP A 255 18.30 5.89 25.13
C ASP A 255 17.10 5.00 25.44
N GLY A 256 17.17 3.73 25.02
CA GLY A 256 16.03 2.79 25.02
C GLY A 256 14.99 3.04 23.95
N GLY A 257 15.23 3.97 23.01
CA GLY A 257 14.31 4.29 21.91
C GLY A 257 14.20 3.19 20.86
N THR A 258 13.15 3.26 20.06
CA THR A 258 12.83 2.25 19.03
C THR A 258 12.76 2.86 17.64
N LEU A 259 13.46 2.26 16.68
CA LEU A 259 13.28 2.51 15.25
C LEU A 259 12.37 1.44 14.66
N VAL A 260 11.24 1.86 14.11
CA VAL A 260 10.27 1.02 13.39
C VAL A 260 10.45 1.26 11.91
N SER A 261 11.03 0.29 11.20
CA SER A 261 11.17 0.32 9.75
C SER A 261 9.96 -0.37 9.10
N TYR A 262 9.26 0.32 8.18
CA TYR A 262 8.08 -0.23 7.51
C TYR A 262 8.09 -0.06 5.98
N GLY A 263 9.20 0.37 5.42
CA GLY A 263 9.39 0.53 3.99
C GLY A 263 10.81 0.92 3.62
N GLN A 264 11.08 0.98 2.32
CA GLN A 264 12.35 1.43 1.78
C GLN A 264 12.12 2.24 0.51
N LEU A 265 11.81 3.53 0.68
CA LEU A 265 11.63 4.48 -0.45
C LEU A 265 12.96 5.03 -0.96
N GLY A 266 14.02 4.96 -0.15
CA GLY A 266 15.38 5.32 -0.52
C GLY A 266 16.11 4.15 -1.16
N SER A 267 17.24 4.46 -1.81
CA SER A 267 18.11 3.48 -2.46
C SER A 267 19.23 3.00 -1.51
N GLY A 268 19.83 1.87 -1.83
CA GLY A 268 21.01 1.31 -1.17
C GLY A 268 20.69 0.50 0.08
N THR A 269 21.76 0.04 0.73
CA THR A 269 21.66 -0.72 1.98
C THR A 269 21.36 0.20 3.17
N THR A 270 20.73 -0.35 4.19
CA THR A 270 20.44 0.37 5.46
C THR A 270 21.52 0.03 6.48
N PRO A 271 22.51 0.92 6.72
CA PRO A 271 23.56 0.68 7.71
C PRO A 271 23.03 0.85 9.12
N LEU A 272 23.48 0.00 10.02
CA LEU A 272 23.26 0.10 11.47
C LEU A 272 24.58 -0.10 12.21
N GLU A 273 24.86 0.78 13.16
CA GLU A 273 26.05 0.68 13.99
C GLU A 273 25.78 -0.12 15.28
N ALA A 274 26.50 -1.22 15.46
CA ALA A 274 26.26 -2.12 16.58
C ALA A 274 26.55 -1.47 17.94
N LEU A 275 27.63 -0.67 18.04
CA LEU A 275 28.02 -0.07 19.31
C LEU A 275 27.01 0.92 19.90
N PRO A 276 26.44 1.87 19.12
CA PRO A 276 25.33 2.70 19.60
C PRO A 276 24.08 1.89 19.97
N LEU A 277 23.74 0.81 19.23
CA LEU A 277 22.62 -0.07 19.58
C LEU A 277 22.82 -0.68 20.98
N VAL A 278 24.02 -1.22 21.26
CA VAL A 278 24.32 -1.85 22.55
C VAL A 278 24.39 -0.81 23.65
N ALA A 279 25.18 0.25 23.46
CA ALA A 279 25.47 1.24 24.54
C ALA A 279 24.22 2.02 24.97
N ARG A 280 23.28 2.25 24.07
CA ARG A 280 22.07 3.03 24.31
C ARG A 280 20.80 2.18 24.43
N GLY A 281 20.91 0.84 24.34
CA GLY A 281 19.78 -0.07 24.46
C GLY A 281 18.72 0.13 23.38
N LEU A 282 19.13 0.53 22.17
CA LEU A 282 18.18 0.82 21.10
C LEU A 282 17.54 -0.46 20.55
N THR A 283 16.31 -0.34 20.11
CA THR A 283 15.57 -1.42 19.42
C THR A 283 15.37 -1.05 17.95
N VAL A 284 15.57 -2.02 17.05
CA VAL A 284 15.20 -1.91 15.65
C VAL A 284 14.16 -2.99 15.33
N ARG A 285 13.04 -2.58 14.76
CA ARG A 285 11.91 -3.48 14.48
C ARG A 285 11.37 -3.26 13.06
N GLY A 286 11.14 -4.33 12.32
CA GLY A 286 10.42 -4.30 11.04
C GLY A 286 8.91 -4.40 11.26
N VAL A 287 8.14 -3.66 10.45
CA VAL A 287 6.68 -3.80 10.30
C VAL A 287 6.37 -3.95 8.83
N SER A 288 5.75 -5.06 8.44
CA SER A 288 5.35 -5.35 7.07
C SER A 288 3.87 -5.68 7.00
N ILE A 289 3.16 -5.06 6.07
CA ILE A 289 1.75 -5.37 5.78
C ILE A 289 1.54 -6.85 5.43
N LEU A 290 2.54 -7.53 4.89
CA LEU A 290 2.47 -8.96 4.59
C LEU A 290 2.27 -9.82 5.86
N HIS A 291 2.70 -9.34 7.02
CA HIS A 291 2.49 -10.02 8.30
C HIS A 291 1.07 -9.82 8.87
N TRP A 292 0.22 -9.01 8.23
CA TRP A 292 -1.17 -8.83 8.66
C TRP A 292 -1.95 -10.15 8.65
N MET A 293 -1.67 -11.04 7.71
CA MET A 293 -2.32 -12.36 7.63
C MET A 293 -2.00 -13.28 8.82
N SER A 294 -0.89 -13.05 9.52
CA SER A 294 -0.55 -13.81 10.73
C SER A 294 -1.32 -13.36 11.99
N ARG A 295 -2.13 -12.31 11.88
CA ARG A 295 -3.02 -11.85 12.96
C ARG A 295 -4.18 -12.81 13.13
N THR A 296 -4.81 -12.82 14.30
CA THR A 296 -6.03 -13.60 14.54
C THR A 296 -7.16 -13.14 13.63
N ALA A 297 -8.14 -13.99 13.39
CA ALA A 297 -9.31 -13.64 12.57
C ALA A 297 -10.08 -12.45 13.17
N GLU A 298 -10.19 -12.40 14.50
CA GLU A 298 -10.83 -11.28 15.20
C GLU A 298 -10.08 -9.95 15.01
N GLU A 299 -8.77 -9.95 15.16
CA GLU A 299 -7.95 -8.75 14.93
C GLU A 299 -8.04 -8.26 13.47
N ARG A 300 -8.03 -9.20 12.52
CA ARG A 300 -8.22 -8.84 11.10
C ARG A 300 -9.59 -8.25 10.84
N ALA A 301 -10.64 -8.78 11.45
CA ALA A 301 -11.99 -8.23 11.32
C ALA A 301 -12.10 -6.82 11.90
N GLN A 302 -11.49 -6.57 13.06
CA GLN A 302 -11.42 -5.22 13.65
C GLN A 302 -10.63 -4.24 12.78
N ASP A 303 -9.53 -4.69 12.19
CA ASP A 303 -8.71 -3.87 11.30
C ASP A 303 -9.46 -3.51 9.99
N VAL A 304 -10.20 -4.48 9.43
CA VAL A 304 -11.04 -4.26 8.25
C VAL A 304 -12.17 -3.28 8.58
N ALA A 305 -12.85 -3.43 9.70
CA ALA A 305 -13.89 -2.50 10.13
C ALA A 305 -13.34 -1.07 10.30
N PHE A 306 -12.16 -0.92 10.89
CA PHE A 306 -11.46 0.37 10.97
C PHE A 306 -11.17 0.96 9.58
N ALA A 307 -10.70 0.13 8.65
CA ALA A 307 -10.39 0.57 7.28
C ALA A 307 -11.65 1.02 6.51
N GLN A 308 -12.76 0.32 6.68
CA GLN A 308 -14.05 0.68 6.11
C GLN A 308 -14.58 2.00 6.72
N ASP A 309 -14.51 2.16 8.05
CA ASP A 309 -14.89 3.40 8.74
C ASP A 309 -14.06 4.60 8.26
N LEU A 310 -12.74 4.44 8.13
CA LEU A 310 -11.86 5.49 7.62
C LEU A 310 -12.23 5.89 6.19
N ALA A 311 -12.52 4.92 5.32
CA ALA A 311 -12.91 5.18 3.93
C ALA A 311 -14.26 5.94 3.83
N GLN A 312 -15.18 5.69 4.76
CA GLN A 312 -16.47 6.39 4.82
C GLN A 312 -16.37 7.77 5.47
N SER A 313 -15.65 7.86 6.60
CA SER A 313 -15.65 9.06 7.45
C SER A 313 -14.62 10.11 7.01
N THR A 314 -13.51 9.69 6.43
CA THR A 314 -12.38 10.55 6.05
C THR A 314 -11.76 10.18 4.71
N PRO A 315 -12.56 10.12 3.61
CA PRO A 315 -12.07 9.69 2.28
C PRO A 315 -10.93 10.57 1.76
N ASP A 316 -10.87 11.84 2.13
CA ASP A 316 -9.83 12.79 1.74
C ASP A 316 -8.41 12.38 2.21
N LEU A 317 -8.31 11.50 3.21
CA LEU A 317 -7.03 10.93 3.62
C LEU A 317 -6.50 9.89 2.62
N LEU A 318 -7.37 9.29 1.80
CA LEU A 318 -7.06 8.29 0.78
C LEU A 318 -6.91 8.96 -0.60
N GLN A 319 -5.97 9.89 -0.72
CA GLN A 319 -5.81 10.71 -1.93
C GLN A 319 -5.28 9.93 -3.12
N VAL A 320 -5.84 10.27 -4.28
CA VAL A 320 -5.41 9.82 -5.60
C VAL A 320 -4.47 10.87 -6.22
N ALA A 321 -3.29 10.44 -6.66
CA ALA A 321 -2.32 11.29 -7.36
C ALA A 321 -2.63 11.41 -8.86
N GLY A 322 -3.24 10.40 -9.43
CA GLY A 322 -3.66 10.32 -10.82
C GLY A 322 -4.14 8.92 -11.17
N SER A 323 -4.97 8.82 -12.20
CA SER A 323 -5.55 7.56 -12.68
C SER A 323 -5.15 7.34 -14.14
N TYR A 324 -4.79 6.11 -14.48
CA TYR A 324 -4.31 5.69 -15.80
C TYR A 324 -5.05 4.42 -16.22
N ASP A 325 -5.34 4.27 -17.51
CA ASP A 325 -5.79 2.95 -18.00
C ASP A 325 -4.71 1.88 -17.73
N LEU A 326 -5.12 0.63 -17.53
CA LEU A 326 -4.19 -0.48 -17.32
C LEU A 326 -3.16 -0.59 -18.46
N ALA A 327 -3.52 -0.20 -19.69
CA ALA A 327 -2.59 -0.18 -20.82
C ALA A 327 -1.50 0.89 -20.68
N ASP A 328 -1.76 1.96 -19.93
CA ASP A 328 -0.83 3.05 -19.70
C ASP A 328 0.02 2.85 -18.43
N PHE A 329 0.17 1.60 -17.98
CA PHE A 329 0.89 1.25 -16.75
C PHE A 329 2.31 1.86 -16.65
N LYS A 330 3.01 2.05 -17.78
CA LYS A 330 4.34 2.67 -17.79
C LYS A 330 4.30 4.12 -17.33
N ALA A 331 3.33 4.89 -17.82
CA ALA A 331 3.12 6.26 -17.36
C ALA A 331 2.69 6.31 -15.88
N ALA A 332 1.87 5.36 -15.44
CA ALA A 332 1.48 5.19 -14.04
C ALA A 332 2.69 4.90 -13.13
N VAL A 333 3.57 3.97 -13.51
CA VAL A 333 4.82 3.66 -12.80
C VAL A 333 5.73 4.86 -12.72
N GLU A 334 5.92 5.58 -13.83
CA GLU A 334 6.70 6.82 -13.86
C GLU A 334 6.12 7.87 -12.91
N HIS A 335 4.80 8.08 -12.96
CA HIS A 335 4.13 9.02 -12.04
C HIS A 335 4.27 8.57 -10.58
N ALA A 336 4.13 7.28 -10.28
CA ALA A 336 4.26 6.75 -8.92
C ALA A 336 5.64 7.05 -8.30
N ARG A 337 6.68 7.19 -9.13
CA ARG A 337 8.05 7.51 -8.72
C ARG A 337 8.37 9.01 -8.67
N ARG A 338 7.51 9.87 -9.19
CA ARG A 338 7.76 11.31 -9.21
C ARG A 338 7.97 11.86 -7.81
N PRO A 339 9.08 12.58 -7.58
CA PRO A 339 9.29 13.30 -6.33
C PRO A 339 8.17 14.31 -6.06
N GLY A 340 7.69 14.36 -4.81
CA GLY A 340 6.70 15.37 -4.39
C GLY A 340 5.27 15.11 -4.87
N LYS A 341 4.97 13.94 -5.45
CA LYS A 341 3.57 13.55 -5.70
C LYS A 341 2.81 13.45 -4.39
N SER A 342 1.53 13.77 -4.39
CA SER A 342 0.63 13.61 -3.26
C SER A 342 -0.43 12.56 -3.61
N GLY A 343 -0.60 11.56 -2.75
CA GLY A 343 -1.55 10.48 -2.97
C GLY A 343 -0.96 9.26 -3.68
N THR A 344 -1.82 8.32 -4.03
CA THR A 344 -1.49 7.06 -4.70
C THR A 344 -1.91 7.10 -6.16
N VAL A 345 -1.09 6.58 -7.05
CA VAL A 345 -1.42 6.43 -8.47
C VAL A 345 -2.27 5.18 -8.65
N LEU A 346 -3.30 5.29 -9.50
CA LEU A 346 -4.24 4.21 -9.78
C LEU A 346 -4.12 3.73 -11.24
N LEU A 347 -4.30 2.44 -11.43
CA LEU A 347 -4.58 1.81 -12.71
C LEU A 347 -6.08 1.50 -12.78
N THR A 348 -6.72 1.78 -13.90
CA THR A 348 -8.16 1.61 -14.08
C THR A 348 -8.48 0.71 -15.27
N THR A 349 -9.60 0.01 -15.17
CA THR A 349 -10.23 -0.67 -16.29
C THR A 349 -11.66 -0.16 -16.35
N PRO A 350 -12.03 0.67 -17.34
CA PRO A 350 -13.39 1.15 -17.48
C PRO A 350 -14.38 -0.01 -17.58
N LEU A 351 -15.56 0.14 -16.97
CA LEU A 351 -16.70 -0.72 -17.28
C LEU A 351 -17.02 -0.52 -18.75
N THR A 352 -16.57 -1.40 -19.63
CA THR A 352 -17.19 -1.49 -20.93
C THR A 352 -18.65 -1.85 -20.69
N ALA A 353 -19.55 -1.01 -21.18
CA ALA A 353 -20.97 -1.32 -21.18
C ALA A 353 -21.16 -2.62 -21.98
N ASP A 354 -21.08 -3.75 -21.31
CA ASP A 354 -21.51 -5.03 -21.86
C ASP A 354 -23.02 -4.87 -22.01
N SER A 355 -23.46 -4.78 -23.26
CA SER A 355 -24.83 -4.67 -23.70
C SER A 355 -25.67 -5.85 -23.20
N GLY A 356 -25.98 -5.82 -21.91
CA GLY A 356 -26.99 -6.65 -21.26
C GLY A 356 -28.38 -6.02 -21.38
N GLN A 357 -28.82 -5.63 -22.57
CA GLN A 357 -30.24 -5.48 -22.89
C GLN A 357 -30.80 -6.87 -23.21
N GLY A 358 -31.02 -7.67 -22.19
CA GLY A 358 -31.97 -8.76 -22.20
C GLY A 358 -33.35 -8.18 -21.96
N ALA A 359 -34.08 -7.99 -23.08
CA ALA A 359 -35.43 -7.49 -23.13
C ALA A 359 -36.35 -8.16 -22.11
N ALA A 360 -36.94 -7.38 -21.24
CA ALA A 360 -38.25 -7.66 -20.69
C ALA A 360 -39.28 -7.45 -21.79
N ARG A 361 -39.96 -8.51 -22.22
CA ARG A 361 -41.33 -8.58 -22.73
C ARG A 361 -41.98 -9.82 -22.20
#